data_08a849e01c34bdf9aec81bbe79e52b74
#
_entry.id   08a849e01c34bdf9aec81bbe79e52b74
#
_cell.length_a   1.000
_cell.length_b   1.000
_cell.length_c   1.000
_cell.angle_alpha   90.00
_cell.angle_beta   90.00
_cell.angle_gamma   90.00
#
_symmetry.space_group_name_H-M   'P 1'
#
loop_
_entity.id
_entity.type
_entity.pdbx_description
1 polymer ?
#
loop_
_entity_poly.entity_id
_entity_poly.type
_entity_poly.pdbx_seq_one_letter_code
_entity_poly.pdbx_strand_id
1 'polypeptide(L)'
;GDDKINLQNLPSRGVNGKKLKRGIIAPEGYTLIDADSAQIEARVLAWLAEQDDLTQAFAKGEDVYVKMASRIYGVPEEDVTKDQRFVGKTTILGAGYGMGAVRFTEQLKNFGFDMELHEARRVINIYRDANWKIKHLWRDAQNMLINLTRGDTYEFGRAGVIGISSLHKALILPSNLLLHYTDLRATPTDKGVDMDYQTRKGRTRIYGGKVIENVCQAIARCIIGEQMLKIASKYKVVMTVHDSIVCCVPDDEVFEAQQYVETCMRWCPDWAEGLPINCESGAGKSYGDCE
;
A
#
# COMPACT_ATOMS: atom_id res chain seq x y z
N GLY A 1 -11.87 23.44 -15.98
CA GLY A 1 -10.61 24.09 -15.92
C GLY A 1 -9.63 23.31 -15.07
N ASP A 2 -8.83 22.44 -15.72
CA ASP A 2 -8.02 21.44 -15.00
C ASP A 2 -6.52 21.76 -15.07
N ASP A 3 -6.17 23.04 -14.88
CA ASP A 3 -4.77 23.52 -14.86
C ASP A 3 -4.13 23.47 -13.45
N LYS A 4 -4.60 22.58 -12.57
CA LYS A 4 -3.99 22.41 -11.23
C LYS A 4 -2.92 21.33 -11.28
N ILE A 5 -1.69 21.71 -10.94
CA ILE A 5 -0.60 20.77 -10.75
C ILE A 5 -0.95 19.87 -9.56
N ASN A 6 -1.04 18.56 -9.80
CA ASN A 6 -1.19 17.58 -8.73
C ASN A 6 0.19 17.10 -8.29
N LEU A 7 0.68 17.61 -7.17
CA LEU A 7 2.00 17.28 -6.63
C LEU A 7 2.17 15.79 -6.30
N GLN A 8 1.06 15.09 -5.99
CA GLN A 8 1.09 13.64 -5.73
C GLN A 8 1.35 12.81 -6.99
N ASN A 9 1.06 13.37 -8.17
CA ASN A 9 1.23 12.70 -9.46
C ASN A 9 2.41 13.29 -10.27
N LEU A 10 3.36 13.93 -9.62
CA LEU A 10 4.59 14.33 -10.30
C LEU A 10 5.30 13.09 -10.84
N PRO A 11 5.77 13.12 -12.10
CA PRO A 11 6.54 12.02 -12.66
C PRO A 11 7.74 11.71 -11.75
N SER A 12 7.83 10.47 -11.27
CA SER A 12 8.93 10.02 -10.41
C SER A 12 10.05 9.36 -11.20
N ARG A 13 9.80 9.00 -12.46
CA ARG A 13 10.74 8.25 -13.31
C ARG A 13 11.21 9.07 -14.51
N GLY A 14 12.46 8.80 -14.95
CA GLY A 14 13.07 9.45 -16.09
C GLY A 14 13.63 10.85 -15.79
N VAL A 15 14.39 11.40 -16.74
CA VAL A 15 15.11 12.67 -16.60
C VAL A 15 14.19 13.86 -16.29
N ASN A 16 12.96 13.84 -16.80
CA ASN A 16 12.00 14.93 -16.58
C ASN A 16 11.32 14.86 -15.19
N GLY A 17 11.18 13.66 -14.59
CA GLY A 17 10.60 13.50 -13.27
C GLY A 17 11.46 14.16 -12.18
N LYS A 18 12.75 13.88 -12.16
CA LYS A 18 13.69 14.51 -11.22
C LYS A 18 13.77 16.03 -11.40
N LYS A 19 13.72 16.51 -12.64
CA LYS A 19 13.74 17.97 -12.91
C LYS A 19 12.54 18.70 -12.33
N LEU A 20 11.33 18.12 -12.43
CA LEU A 20 10.12 18.70 -11.85
C LEU A 20 10.17 18.72 -10.31
N LYS A 21 10.63 17.62 -9.70
CA LYS A 21 10.82 17.56 -8.23
C LYS A 21 11.85 18.59 -7.75
N ARG A 22 12.91 18.84 -8.50
CA ARG A 22 13.93 19.87 -8.20
C ARG A 22 13.40 21.31 -8.27
N GLY A 23 12.24 21.53 -8.91
CA GLY A 23 11.57 22.83 -8.88
C GLY A 23 10.93 23.16 -7.52
N ILE A 24 10.80 22.19 -6.62
CA ILE A 24 10.31 22.41 -5.24
C ILE A 24 11.54 22.54 -4.35
N ILE A 25 11.86 23.76 -3.94
CA ILE A 25 13.08 24.11 -3.23
C ILE A 25 12.80 24.58 -1.80
N ALA A 26 13.73 24.30 -0.89
CA ALA A 26 13.72 24.86 0.45
C ALA A 26 14.03 26.36 0.41
N PRO A 27 13.46 27.17 1.31
CA PRO A 27 13.91 28.56 1.51
C PRO A 27 15.38 28.62 1.91
N GLU A 28 16.00 29.81 1.77
CA GLU A 28 17.34 30.05 2.28
C GLU A 28 17.43 29.76 3.78
N GLY A 29 18.50 29.11 4.22
CA GLY A 29 18.68 28.66 5.60
C GLY A 29 17.90 27.41 6.00
N TYR A 30 17.23 26.76 5.05
CA TYR A 30 16.43 25.54 5.29
C TYR A 30 16.81 24.40 4.33
N THR A 31 16.46 23.19 4.75
CA THR A 31 16.63 21.95 4.00
C THR A 31 15.31 21.16 4.04
N LEU A 32 15.00 20.45 2.95
CA LEU A 32 13.88 19.50 2.91
C LEU A 32 14.36 18.13 3.38
N ILE A 33 13.51 17.43 4.13
CA ILE A 33 13.67 16.02 4.47
C ILE A 33 12.44 15.31 3.92
N ASP A 34 12.65 14.34 3.03
CA ASP A 34 11.62 13.41 2.56
C ASP A 34 11.78 12.08 3.28
N ALA A 35 10.71 11.58 3.87
CA ALA A 35 10.69 10.27 4.52
C ALA A 35 9.53 9.45 3.98
N ASP A 36 9.86 8.36 3.30
CA ASP A 36 8.93 7.45 2.62
C ASP A 36 8.72 6.18 3.43
N SER A 37 7.47 5.75 3.58
CA SER A 37 7.14 4.54 4.32
C SER A 37 7.41 3.30 3.47
N ALA A 38 8.36 2.48 3.88
CA ALA A 38 8.82 1.33 3.10
C ALA A 38 7.72 0.27 2.97
N GLN A 39 7.19 0.07 1.76
CA GLN A 39 6.24 -1.00 1.38
C GLN A 39 5.02 -1.11 2.31
N ILE A 40 4.51 0.00 2.81
CA ILE A 40 3.50 0.01 3.89
C ILE A 40 2.26 -0.81 3.54
N GLU A 41 1.75 -0.73 2.31
CA GLU A 41 0.57 -1.49 1.89
C GLU A 41 0.80 -3.01 1.96
N ALA A 42 1.97 -3.49 1.52
CA ALA A 42 2.30 -4.92 1.55
C ALA A 42 2.51 -5.42 2.99
N ARG A 43 3.08 -4.59 3.86
CA ARG A 43 3.25 -4.87 5.29
C ARG A 43 1.90 -4.94 6.00
N VAL A 44 1.02 -3.97 5.75
CA VAL A 44 -0.35 -3.96 6.27
C VAL A 44 -1.13 -5.17 5.79
N LEU A 45 -1.02 -5.55 4.51
CA LEU A 45 -1.69 -6.72 3.95
C LEU A 45 -1.27 -8.01 4.67
N ALA A 46 0.04 -8.24 4.83
CA ALA A 46 0.57 -9.42 5.50
C ALA A 46 0.12 -9.49 6.97
N TRP A 47 0.20 -8.37 7.68
CA TRP A 47 -0.19 -8.25 9.07
C TRP A 47 -1.70 -8.43 9.27
N LEU A 48 -2.53 -7.79 8.44
CA LEU A 48 -4.00 -7.88 8.50
C LEU A 48 -4.49 -9.30 8.20
N ALA A 49 -3.82 -10.01 7.28
CA ALA A 49 -4.12 -11.39 6.94
C ALA A 49 -3.56 -12.41 7.94
N GLU A 50 -2.78 -11.96 8.93
CA GLU A 50 -2.01 -12.83 9.83
C GLU A 50 -1.10 -13.81 9.07
N GLN A 51 -0.55 -13.38 7.92
CA GLN A 51 0.44 -14.12 7.15
C GLN A 51 1.81 -13.98 7.80
N ASP A 52 2.04 -14.77 8.87
CA ASP A 52 3.13 -14.58 9.84
C ASP A 52 4.52 -14.71 9.23
N ASP A 53 4.72 -15.64 8.29
CA ASP A 53 5.98 -15.83 7.59
C ASP A 53 6.38 -14.58 6.78
N LEU A 54 5.41 -13.98 6.07
CA LEU A 54 5.62 -12.75 5.31
C LEU A 54 5.81 -11.54 6.24
N THR A 55 5.02 -11.46 7.31
CA THR A 55 5.13 -10.40 8.33
C THR A 55 6.51 -10.44 9.00
N GLN A 56 6.99 -11.64 9.36
CA GLN A 56 8.32 -11.82 9.95
C GLN A 56 9.45 -11.49 8.94
N ALA A 57 9.29 -11.82 7.66
CA ALA A 57 10.26 -11.45 6.63
C ALA A 57 10.42 -9.91 6.55
N PHE A 58 9.31 -9.18 6.58
CA PHE A 58 9.34 -7.71 6.66
C PHE A 58 10.00 -7.21 7.96
N ALA A 59 9.69 -7.81 9.10
CA ALA A 59 10.26 -7.41 10.39
C ALA A 59 11.79 -7.61 10.43
N LYS A 60 12.30 -8.67 9.80
CA LYS A 60 13.73 -8.96 9.68
C LYS A 60 14.46 -8.13 8.61
N GLY A 61 13.73 -7.30 7.85
CA GLY A 61 14.31 -6.53 6.74
C GLY A 61 14.73 -7.38 5.54
N GLU A 62 14.14 -8.57 5.37
CA GLU A 62 14.42 -9.44 4.24
C GLU A 62 13.80 -8.88 2.95
N ASP A 63 14.46 -9.10 1.81
CA ASP A 63 13.91 -8.71 0.51
C ASP A 63 12.82 -9.69 0.06
N VAL A 64 11.57 -9.39 0.42
CA VAL A 64 10.41 -10.23 0.09
C VAL A 64 10.19 -10.38 -1.41
N TYR A 65 10.70 -9.44 -2.21
CA TYR A 65 10.62 -9.50 -3.67
C TYR A 65 11.60 -10.51 -4.24
N VAL A 66 12.82 -10.56 -3.69
CA VAL A 66 13.82 -11.59 -4.00
C VAL A 66 13.31 -12.95 -3.59
N LYS A 67 12.75 -13.09 -2.37
CA LYS A 67 12.15 -14.35 -1.90
C LYS A 67 11.03 -14.85 -2.81
N MET A 68 10.16 -13.97 -3.26
CA MET A 68 9.09 -14.33 -4.19
C MET A 68 9.66 -14.74 -5.55
N ALA A 69 10.65 -14.03 -6.07
CA ALA A 69 11.33 -14.37 -7.31
C ALA A 69 12.05 -15.73 -7.22
N SER A 70 12.75 -15.99 -6.13
CA SER A 70 13.38 -17.30 -5.86
C SER A 70 12.36 -18.45 -5.94
N ARG A 71 11.19 -18.29 -5.33
CA ARG A 71 10.09 -19.28 -5.43
C ARG A 71 9.53 -19.41 -6.85
N ILE A 72 9.37 -18.31 -7.58
CA ILE A 72 8.83 -18.31 -8.97
C ILE A 72 9.77 -19.03 -9.91
N TYR A 73 11.08 -18.74 -9.84
CA TYR A 73 12.07 -19.22 -10.78
C TYR A 73 12.80 -20.47 -10.31
N GLY A 74 12.66 -20.87 -9.04
CA GLY A 74 13.32 -22.04 -8.47
C GLY A 74 14.84 -21.88 -8.36
N VAL A 75 15.32 -20.65 -8.12
CA VAL A 75 16.74 -20.32 -7.96
C VAL A 75 17.02 -19.84 -6.53
N PRO A 76 18.25 -19.99 -6.01
CA PRO A 76 18.65 -19.40 -4.73
C PRO A 76 18.46 -17.87 -4.72
N GLU A 77 18.23 -17.28 -3.53
CA GLU A 77 17.99 -15.84 -3.40
C GLU A 77 19.17 -14.99 -3.92
N GLU A 78 20.40 -15.47 -3.72
CA GLU A 78 21.65 -14.84 -4.20
C GLU A 78 21.80 -14.83 -5.72
N ASP A 79 21.12 -15.75 -6.42
CA ASP A 79 21.16 -15.87 -7.88
C ASP A 79 20.00 -15.14 -8.57
N VAL A 80 19.11 -14.51 -7.81
CA VAL A 80 17.97 -13.76 -8.36
C VAL A 80 18.45 -12.52 -9.10
N THR A 81 18.15 -12.45 -10.41
CA THR A 81 18.47 -11.29 -11.23
C THR A 81 17.56 -10.09 -10.93
N LYS A 82 17.96 -8.90 -11.38
CA LYS A 82 17.14 -7.68 -11.25
C LYS A 82 15.77 -7.82 -11.91
N ASP A 83 15.72 -8.46 -13.08
CA ASP A 83 14.49 -8.69 -13.84
C ASP A 83 13.57 -9.67 -13.11
N GLN A 84 14.12 -10.76 -12.59
CA GLN A 84 13.38 -11.72 -11.77
C GLN A 84 12.83 -11.05 -10.48
N ARG A 85 13.66 -10.25 -9.80
CA ARG A 85 13.23 -9.47 -8.64
C ARG A 85 12.09 -8.51 -8.99
N PHE A 86 12.13 -7.89 -10.19
CA PHE A 86 11.04 -7.03 -10.66
C PHE A 86 9.73 -7.81 -10.85
N VAL A 87 9.77 -9.03 -11.40
CA VAL A 87 8.62 -9.93 -11.48
C VAL A 87 8.12 -10.28 -10.07
N GLY A 88 9.02 -10.61 -9.14
CA GLY A 88 8.70 -10.87 -7.74
C GLY A 88 7.99 -9.67 -7.08
N LYS A 89 8.49 -8.46 -7.29
CA LYS A 89 7.88 -7.21 -6.82
C LYS A 89 6.48 -7.01 -7.39
N THR A 90 6.32 -7.17 -8.70
CA THR A 90 5.03 -7.02 -9.37
C THR A 90 4.03 -8.07 -8.89
N THR A 91 4.51 -9.28 -8.58
CA THR A 91 3.69 -10.34 -8.01
C THR A 91 3.20 -10.00 -6.61
N ILE A 92 4.08 -9.60 -5.69
CA ILE A 92 3.72 -9.23 -4.31
C ILE A 92 2.70 -8.08 -4.31
N LEU A 93 2.97 -7.02 -5.08
CA LEU A 93 2.13 -5.82 -5.07
C LEU A 93 0.80 -6.00 -5.82
N GLY A 94 0.78 -6.81 -6.88
CA GLY A 94 -0.42 -7.02 -7.71
C GLY A 94 -1.28 -8.18 -7.23
N ALA A 95 -0.68 -9.36 -7.05
CA ALA A 95 -1.42 -10.56 -6.67
C ALA A 95 -2.00 -10.47 -5.25
N GLY A 96 -1.42 -9.63 -4.39
CA GLY A 96 -1.92 -9.39 -3.02
C GLY A 96 -3.38 -8.93 -2.95
N TYR A 97 -3.88 -8.31 -4.00
CA TYR A 97 -5.24 -7.79 -4.09
C TYR A 97 -6.12 -8.55 -5.09
N GLY A 98 -5.77 -9.81 -5.37
CA GLY A 98 -6.58 -10.71 -6.18
C GLY A 98 -6.42 -10.53 -7.69
N MET A 99 -5.34 -9.91 -8.16
CA MET A 99 -5.03 -9.80 -9.59
C MET A 99 -5.00 -11.17 -10.26
N GLY A 100 -5.66 -11.30 -11.41
CA GLY A 100 -5.63 -12.50 -12.24
C GLY A 100 -4.49 -12.46 -13.26
N ALA A 101 -4.18 -13.63 -13.86
CA ALA A 101 -3.07 -13.79 -14.79
C ALA A 101 -3.12 -12.85 -16.01
N VAL A 102 -4.31 -12.60 -16.58
CA VAL A 102 -4.46 -11.71 -17.75
C VAL A 102 -4.01 -10.28 -17.39
N ARG A 103 -4.49 -9.74 -16.29
CA ARG A 103 -4.10 -8.39 -15.86
C ARG A 103 -2.63 -8.33 -15.44
N PHE A 104 -2.10 -9.44 -14.91
CA PHE A 104 -0.69 -9.55 -14.56
C PHE A 104 0.22 -9.48 -15.80
N THR A 105 -0.12 -10.19 -16.89
CA THR A 105 0.62 -10.09 -18.16
C THR A 105 0.57 -8.69 -18.76
N GLU A 106 -0.60 -8.04 -18.74
CA GLU A 106 -0.77 -6.65 -19.20
C GLU A 106 0.12 -5.69 -18.40
N GLN A 107 0.15 -5.84 -17.07
CA GLN A 107 0.97 -5.01 -16.21
C GLN A 107 2.46 -5.21 -16.47
N LEU A 108 2.94 -6.45 -16.60
CA LEU A 108 4.33 -6.74 -16.94
C LEU A 108 4.71 -6.13 -18.29
N LYS A 109 3.83 -6.26 -19.29
CA LYS A 109 4.04 -5.70 -20.63
C LYS A 109 4.20 -4.18 -20.62
N ASN A 110 3.43 -3.47 -19.80
CA ASN A 110 3.56 -2.01 -19.61
C ASN A 110 4.96 -1.60 -19.08
N PHE A 111 5.68 -2.53 -18.46
CA PHE A 111 7.04 -2.34 -17.98
C PHE A 111 8.11 -2.93 -18.91
N GLY A 112 7.71 -3.44 -20.11
CA GLY A 112 8.62 -4.01 -21.08
C GLY A 112 8.96 -5.49 -20.85
N PHE A 113 8.21 -6.20 -20.01
CA PHE A 113 8.38 -7.63 -19.76
C PHE A 113 7.24 -8.42 -20.42
N ASP A 114 7.59 -9.27 -21.36
CA ASP A 114 6.65 -10.22 -21.96
C ASP A 114 6.63 -11.53 -21.15
N MET A 115 5.42 -11.98 -20.82
CA MET A 115 5.19 -13.25 -20.13
C MET A 115 3.97 -13.94 -20.73
N GLU A 116 4.11 -15.19 -21.08
CA GLU A 116 3.00 -16.00 -21.59
C GLU A 116 1.91 -16.22 -20.53
N LEU A 117 0.65 -16.27 -20.97
CA LEU A 117 -0.49 -16.38 -20.06
C LEU A 117 -0.45 -17.63 -19.17
N HIS A 118 0.07 -18.74 -19.68
CA HIS A 118 0.20 -19.98 -18.91
C HIS A 118 1.24 -19.83 -17.78
N GLU A 119 2.34 -19.13 -18.05
CA GLU A 119 3.37 -18.82 -17.07
C GLU A 119 2.86 -17.83 -16.03
N ALA A 120 2.15 -16.77 -16.44
CA ALA A 120 1.49 -15.84 -15.53
C ALA A 120 0.50 -16.55 -14.58
N ARG A 121 -0.24 -17.55 -15.07
CA ARG A 121 -1.12 -18.40 -14.23
C ARG A 121 -0.31 -19.17 -13.19
N ARG A 122 0.83 -19.74 -13.58
CA ARG A 122 1.75 -20.44 -12.67
C ARG A 122 2.26 -19.50 -11.59
N VAL A 123 2.74 -18.31 -11.95
CA VAL A 123 3.24 -17.29 -11.00
C VAL A 123 2.15 -16.89 -9.99
N ILE A 124 0.96 -16.55 -10.47
CA ILE A 124 -0.16 -16.18 -9.60
C ILE A 124 -0.56 -17.31 -8.65
N ASN A 125 -0.52 -18.57 -9.10
CA ASN A 125 -0.80 -19.72 -8.24
C ASN A 125 0.29 -19.91 -7.18
N ILE A 126 1.57 -19.80 -7.53
CA ILE A 126 2.71 -19.84 -6.57
C ILE A 126 2.50 -18.79 -5.47
N TYR A 127 2.13 -17.56 -5.85
CA TYR A 127 1.83 -16.53 -4.86
C TYR A 127 0.67 -16.93 -3.93
N ARG A 128 -0.45 -17.40 -4.50
CA ARG A 128 -1.67 -17.75 -3.75
C ARG A 128 -1.48 -18.93 -2.81
N ASP A 129 -0.64 -19.87 -3.20
CA ASP A 129 -0.31 -21.05 -2.38
C ASP A 129 0.65 -20.66 -1.26
N ALA A 130 1.65 -19.83 -1.54
CA ALA A 130 2.57 -19.31 -0.54
C ALA A 130 1.86 -18.39 0.48
N ASN A 131 0.88 -17.61 0.05
CA ASN A 131 0.19 -16.61 0.86
C ASN A 131 -1.31 -16.97 1.03
N TRP A 132 -1.57 -18.19 1.47
CA TRP A 132 -2.91 -18.72 1.55
C TRP A 132 -3.82 -17.97 2.55
N LYS A 133 -3.27 -17.39 3.62
CA LYS A 133 -4.03 -16.57 4.56
C LYS A 133 -4.52 -15.27 3.91
N ILE A 134 -3.72 -14.65 3.03
CA ILE A 134 -4.15 -13.49 2.23
C ILE A 134 -5.31 -13.89 1.31
N LYS A 135 -5.24 -15.05 0.67
CA LYS A 135 -6.34 -15.57 -0.16
C LYS A 135 -7.61 -15.82 0.67
N HIS A 136 -7.49 -16.29 1.92
CA HIS A 136 -8.62 -16.43 2.83
C HIS A 136 -9.21 -15.06 3.19
N LEU A 137 -8.36 -14.07 3.47
CA LEU A 137 -8.80 -12.71 3.75
C LEU A 137 -9.66 -12.12 2.62
N TRP A 138 -9.33 -12.38 1.34
CA TRP A 138 -10.20 -11.94 0.22
C TRP A 138 -11.58 -12.58 0.28
N ARG A 139 -11.65 -13.87 0.60
CA ARG A 139 -12.93 -14.60 0.73
C ARG A 139 -13.76 -14.05 1.87
N ASP A 140 -13.12 -13.78 3.01
CA ASP A 140 -13.80 -13.25 4.18
C ASP A 140 -14.30 -11.83 3.93
N ALA A 141 -13.52 -10.98 3.25
CA ALA A 141 -13.98 -9.68 2.79
C ALA A 141 -15.13 -9.75 1.78
N GLN A 142 -15.16 -10.77 0.90
CA GLN A 142 -16.30 -11.00 0.01
C GLN A 142 -17.56 -11.39 0.80
N ASN A 143 -17.43 -12.26 1.80
CA ASN A 143 -18.52 -12.65 2.69
C ASN A 143 -19.03 -11.45 3.50
N MET A 144 -18.11 -10.62 4.01
CA MET A 144 -18.45 -9.37 4.69
C MET A 144 -19.31 -8.47 3.80
N LEU A 145 -18.95 -8.25 2.53
CA LEU A 145 -19.75 -7.46 1.61
C LEU A 145 -21.17 -8.02 1.44
N ILE A 146 -21.29 -9.34 1.27
CA ILE A 146 -22.60 -10.00 1.12
C ILE A 146 -23.44 -9.80 2.38
N ASN A 147 -22.88 -10.02 3.56
CA ASN A 147 -23.60 -9.83 4.82
C ASN A 147 -23.97 -8.35 5.03
N LEU A 148 -23.08 -7.42 4.67
CA LEU A 148 -23.36 -6.00 4.78
C LEU A 148 -24.57 -5.56 3.93
N THR A 149 -24.85 -6.19 2.77
CA THR A 149 -26.07 -5.89 1.99
C THR A 149 -27.35 -6.29 2.73
N ARG A 150 -27.27 -7.32 3.58
CA ARG A 150 -28.40 -7.85 4.38
C ARG A 150 -28.59 -7.11 5.72
N GLY A 151 -27.63 -6.26 6.09
CA GLY A 151 -27.61 -5.60 7.40
C GLY A 151 -26.96 -6.42 8.50
N ASP A 152 -26.34 -7.55 8.15
CA ASP A 152 -25.60 -8.40 9.08
C ASP A 152 -24.15 -7.94 9.21
N THR A 153 -23.49 -8.33 10.30
CA THR A 153 -22.06 -8.12 10.52
C THR A 153 -21.28 -9.39 10.19
N TYR A 154 -20.05 -9.21 9.73
CA TYR A 154 -19.15 -10.33 9.46
C TYR A 154 -17.71 -9.84 9.68
N GLU A 155 -17.05 -10.39 10.69
CA GLU A 155 -15.66 -10.05 11.00
C GLU A 155 -14.71 -10.58 9.92
N PHE A 156 -13.68 -9.82 9.58
CA PHE A 156 -12.62 -10.24 8.68
C PHE A 156 -11.29 -9.55 9.06
N GLY A 157 -10.20 -10.21 8.71
CA GLY A 157 -8.87 -9.74 9.04
C GLY A 157 -8.55 -9.88 10.54
N ARG A 158 -7.57 -9.13 10.98
CA ARG A 158 -7.13 -9.15 12.39
C ARG A 158 -8.20 -8.54 13.29
N ALA A 159 -8.56 -9.26 14.35
CA ALA A 159 -9.63 -8.87 15.27
C ALA A 159 -9.37 -7.49 15.89
N GLY A 160 -10.43 -6.68 16.00
CA GLY A 160 -10.40 -5.36 16.62
C GLY A 160 -9.77 -4.23 15.76
N VAL A 161 -9.24 -4.54 14.56
CA VAL A 161 -8.63 -3.51 13.69
C VAL A 161 -9.68 -2.80 12.85
N ILE A 162 -10.60 -3.54 12.24
CA ILE A 162 -11.66 -2.99 11.38
C ILE A 162 -13.01 -3.26 12.02
N GLY A 163 -13.74 -2.19 12.32
CA GLY A 163 -15.13 -2.27 12.72
C GLY A 163 -16.07 -2.32 11.51
N ILE A 164 -17.32 -2.77 11.74
CA ILE A 164 -18.34 -2.82 10.69
C ILE A 164 -19.57 -2.06 11.15
N SER A 165 -20.02 -1.13 10.32
CA SER A 165 -21.28 -0.40 10.51
C SER A 165 -22.30 -0.86 9.47
N SER A 166 -23.21 -1.75 9.87
CA SER A 166 -24.32 -2.22 9.02
C SER A 166 -25.27 -1.05 8.68
N LEU A 167 -25.49 -0.13 9.61
CA LEU A 167 -26.33 1.06 9.43
C LEU A 167 -25.83 1.95 8.28
N HIS A 168 -24.52 2.21 8.22
CA HIS A 168 -23.91 3.09 7.22
C HIS A 168 -23.38 2.34 5.99
N LYS A 169 -23.47 1.00 5.98
CA LYS A 169 -22.80 0.15 4.97
C LYS A 169 -21.34 0.56 4.76
N ALA A 170 -20.62 0.60 5.87
CA ALA A 170 -19.26 1.12 5.93
C ALA A 170 -18.38 0.28 6.85
N LEU A 171 -17.08 0.33 6.60
CA LEU A 171 -16.06 -0.15 7.53
C LEU A 171 -15.59 1.00 8.40
N ILE A 172 -15.39 0.73 9.69
CA ILE A 172 -14.88 1.68 10.66
C ILE A 172 -13.38 1.46 10.79
N LEU A 173 -12.61 2.48 10.43
CA LEU A 173 -11.14 2.46 10.49
C LEU A 173 -10.64 2.74 11.92
N PRO A 174 -9.39 2.42 12.25
CA PRO A 174 -8.80 2.76 13.55
C PRO A 174 -8.84 4.25 13.90
N SER A 175 -8.85 5.11 12.88
CA SER A 175 -9.04 6.57 13.02
C SER A 175 -10.49 7.00 13.30
N ASN A 176 -11.44 6.07 13.45
CA ASN A 176 -12.88 6.28 13.51
C ASN A 176 -13.49 6.89 12.21
N LEU A 177 -12.73 7.02 11.14
CA LEU A 177 -13.27 7.37 9.83
C LEU A 177 -13.96 6.16 9.20
N LEU A 178 -14.90 6.44 8.31
CA LEU A 178 -15.70 5.42 7.65
C LEU A 178 -15.24 5.22 6.19
N LEU A 179 -15.02 3.97 5.83
CA LEU A 179 -14.84 3.56 4.43
C LEU A 179 -16.20 3.09 3.89
N HIS A 180 -16.86 3.96 3.13
CA HIS A 180 -18.23 3.76 2.67
C HIS A 180 -18.34 2.94 1.39
N TYR A 181 -19.33 2.03 1.37
CA TYR A 181 -19.83 1.36 0.17
C TYR A 181 -21.28 1.77 -0.07
N THR A 182 -21.49 3.03 -0.47
CA THR A 182 -22.81 3.64 -0.64
C THR A 182 -23.65 2.87 -1.67
N ASP A 183 -24.93 2.61 -1.36
CA ASP A 183 -25.86 1.86 -2.22
C ASP A 183 -25.23 0.54 -2.73
N LEU A 184 -24.60 -0.22 -1.79
CA LEU A 184 -24.01 -1.52 -2.07
C LEU A 184 -25.09 -2.50 -2.51
N ARG A 185 -24.90 -3.16 -3.66
CA ARG A 185 -25.83 -4.12 -4.26
C ARG A 185 -25.13 -5.45 -4.52
N ALA A 186 -25.89 -6.50 -4.34
CA ALA A 186 -25.51 -7.88 -4.66
C ALA A 186 -26.44 -8.41 -5.76
N THR A 187 -25.88 -8.79 -6.90
CA THR A 187 -26.62 -9.35 -8.02
C THR A 187 -26.22 -10.80 -8.25
N PRO A 188 -27.13 -11.78 -8.08
CA PRO A 188 -26.83 -13.17 -8.38
C PRO A 188 -26.49 -13.36 -9.86
N THR A 189 -25.49 -14.19 -10.14
CA THR A 189 -25.07 -14.58 -11.49
C THR A 189 -24.81 -16.09 -11.54
N ASP A 190 -24.69 -16.67 -12.72
CA ASP A 190 -24.35 -18.09 -12.90
C ASP A 190 -22.99 -18.48 -12.30
N LYS A 191 -22.12 -17.50 -12.05
CA LYS A 191 -20.76 -17.69 -11.51
C LYS A 191 -20.63 -17.28 -10.03
N GLY A 192 -21.74 -16.92 -9.37
CA GLY A 192 -21.76 -16.45 -7.99
C GLY A 192 -22.50 -15.13 -7.81
N VAL A 193 -21.97 -14.23 -7.01
CA VAL A 193 -22.59 -12.93 -6.71
C VAL A 193 -21.68 -11.81 -7.18
N ASP A 194 -22.16 -11.03 -8.13
CA ASP A 194 -21.51 -9.76 -8.52
C ASP A 194 -21.96 -8.65 -7.58
N MET A 195 -21.00 -7.80 -7.20
CA MET A 195 -21.24 -6.71 -6.27
C MET A 195 -20.76 -5.39 -6.84
N ASP A 196 -21.53 -4.35 -6.61
CA ASP A 196 -21.19 -2.99 -7.00
C ASP A 196 -21.72 -1.97 -5.99
N TYR A 197 -21.16 -0.79 -5.98
CA TYR A 197 -21.56 0.33 -5.13
C TYR A 197 -21.51 1.66 -5.90
N GLN A 198 -22.20 2.68 -5.38
CA GLN A 198 -22.27 4.00 -5.98
C GLN A 198 -21.05 4.84 -5.58
N THR A 199 -20.38 5.41 -6.58
CA THR A 199 -19.33 6.41 -6.43
C THR A 199 -19.75 7.73 -7.07
N ARG A 200 -18.95 8.79 -6.90
CA ARG A 200 -19.18 10.07 -7.58
C ARG A 200 -19.13 9.96 -9.11
N LYS A 201 -18.43 8.98 -9.65
CA LYS A 201 -18.27 8.72 -11.09
C LYS A 201 -19.27 7.70 -11.65
N GLY A 202 -20.20 7.20 -10.84
CA GLY A 202 -21.14 6.14 -11.19
C GLY A 202 -20.92 4.86 -10.38
N ARG A 203 -21.58 3.79 -10.81
CA ARG A 203 -21.46 2.48 -10.14
C ARG A 203 -20.12 1.84 -10.46
N THR A 204 -19.53 1.26 -9.44
CA THR A 204 -18.22 0.62 -9.52
C THR A 204 -18.30 -0.79 -8.93
N ARG A 205 -17.77 -1.76 -9.66
CA ARG A 205 -17.69 -3.15 -9.19
C ARG A 205 -16.75 -3.26 -7.99
N ILE A 206 -17.15 -4.07 -7.00
CA ILE A 206 -16.38 -4.36 -5.80
C ILE A 206 -16.35 -5.87 -5.56
N TYR A 207 -15.25 -6.37 -5.03
CA TYR A 207 -15.04 -7.77 -4.66
C TYR A 207 -14.03 -7.84 -3.51
N GLY A 208 -13.92 -8.99 -2.86
CA GLY A 208 -13.12 -9.13 -1.65
C GLY A 208 -11.68 -8.62 -1.77
N GLY A 209 -10.97 -8.98 -2.84
CA GLY A 209 -9.60 -8.47 -3.07
C GLY A 209 -9.54 -6.94 -3.20
N LYS A 210 -10.55 -6.32 -3.82
CA LYS A 210 -10.63 -4.85 -3.93
C LYS A 210 -10.99 -4.18 -2.61
N VAL A 211 -11.81 -4.84 -1.77
CA VAL A 211 -12.04 -4.38 -0.39
C VAL A 211 -10.73 -4.36 0.38
N ILE A 212 -9.94 -5.43 0.29
CA ILE A 212 -8.65 -5.52 1.00
C ILE A 212 -7.66 -4.45 0.51
N GLU A 213 -7.61 -4.17 -0.79
CA GLU A 213 -6.83 -3.05 -1.33
C GLU A 213 -7.25 -1.71 -0.68
N ASN A 214 -8.55 -1.42 -0.67
CA ASN A 214 -9.09 -0.20 -0.06
C ASN A 214 -8.78 -0.12 1.44
N VAL A 215 -8.90 -1.23 2.16
CA VAL A 215 -8.62 -1.32 3.60
C VAL A 215 -7.13 -1.13 3.88
N CYS A 216 -6.24 -1.80 3.14
CA CYS A 216 -4.80 -1.64 3.33
C CYS A 216 -4.35 -0.20 3.09
N GLN A 217 -4.85 0.46 2.04
CA GLN A 217 -4.57 1.86 1.75
C GLN A 217 -5.11 2.79 2.84
N ALA A 218 -6.31 2.52 3.34
CA ALA A 218 -6.93 3.30 4.41
C ALA A 218 -6.18 3.14 5.74
N ILE A 219 -5.78 1.93 6.11
CA ILE A 219 -4.96 1.66 7.31
C ILE A 219 -3.60 2.34 7.18
N ALA A 220 -2.92 2.20 6.04
CA ALA A 220 -1.65 2.90 5.78
C ALA A 220 -1.81 4.41 5.98
N ARG A 221 -2.91 4.99 5.47
CA ARG A 221 -3.18 6.42 5.67
C ARG A 221 -3.44 6.79 7.14
N CYS A 222 -4.08 5.92 7.94
CA CYS A 222 -4.23 6.14 9.38
C CYS A 222 -2.86 6.20 10.07
N ILE A 223 -1.98 5.23 9.78
CA ILE A 223 -0.62 5.16 10.35
C ILE A 223 0.17 6.43 10.00
N ILE A 224 0.25 6.76 8.71
CA ILE A 224 1.00 7.93 8.23
C ILE A 224 0.41 9.24 8.79
N GLY A 225 -0.91 9.30 8.97
CA GLY A 225 -1.58 10.43 9.61
C GLY A 225 -1.11 10.65 11.05
N GLU A 226 -1.04 9.60 11.86
CA GLU A 226 -0.58 9.67 13.24
C GLU A 226 0.92 9.96 13.33
N GLN A 227 1.73 9.36 12.46
CA GLN A 227 3.16 9.64 12.34
C GLN A 227 3.41 11.10 11.95
N MET A 228 2.64 11.63 11.00
CA MET A 228 2.70 13.03 10.59
C MET A 228 2.39 14.00 11.74
N LEU A 229 1.40 13.68 12.58
CA LEU A 229 1.08 14.49 13.77
C LEU A 229 2.23 14.52 14.77
N LYS A 230 2.93 13.39 14.97
CA LYS A 230 4.15 13.35 15.79
C LYS A 230 5.26 14.22 15.22
N ILE A 231 5.53 14.13 13.91
CA ILE A 231 6.53 14.95 13.25
C ILE A 231 6.18 16.43 13.35
N ALA A 232 4.90 16.78 13.10
CA ALA A 232 4.43 18.16 13.11
C ALA A 232 4.48 18.83 14.49
N SER A 233 4.61 18.04 15.58
CA SER A 233 4.81 18.59 16.92
C SER A 233 6.17 19.27 17.11
N LYS A 234 7.18 18.93 16.29
CA LYS A 234 8.54 19.47 16.37
C LYS A 234 9.00 20.17 15.09
N TYR A 235 8.68 19.61 13.92
CA TYR A 235 9.15 20.10 12.63
C TYR A 235 8.00 20.42 11.70
N LYS A 236 8.19 21.40 10.81
CA LYS A 236 7.15 21.83 9.86
C LYS A 236 6.99 20.83 8.73
N VAL A 237 5.87 20.12 8.72
CA VAL A 237 5.45 19.32 7.56
C VAL A 237 4.93 20.26 6.48
N VAL A 238 5.50 20.19 5.28
CA VAL A 238 5.16 21.07 4.16
C VAL A 238 4.40 20.37 3.05
N MET A 239 4.56 19.05 2.92
CA MET A 239 3.91 18.27 1.88
C MET A 239 3.78 16.81 2.30
N THR A 240 2.78 16.12 1.76
CA THR A 240 2.65 14.65 1.79
C THR A 240 2.45 14.16 0.37
N VAL A 241 3.17 13.11 -0.01
CA VAL A 241 3.05 12.48 -1.34
C VAL A 241 2.87 10.98 -1.14
N HIS A 242 1.65 10.47 -1.37
CA HIS A 242 1.27 9.08 -1.09
C HIS A 242 1.56 8.69 0.37
N ASP A 243 2.59 7.90 0.58
CA ASP A 243 3.08 7.37 1.85
C ASP A 243 4.37 8.06 2.35
N SER A 244 4.74 9.17 1.73
CA SER A 244 5.87 10.02 2.09
C SER A 244 5.43 11.30 2.80
N ILE A 245 6.27 11.79 3.72
CA ILE A 245 6.11 13.04 4.45
C ILE A 245 7.35 13.89 4.19
N VAL A 246 7.11 15.13 3.72
CA VAL A 246 8.19 16.10 3.47
C VAL A 246 8.16 17.19 4.53
N CYS A 247 9.30 17.37 5.21
CA CYS A 247 9.52 18.40 6.21
C CYS A 247 10.47 19.48 5.70
N CYS A 248 10.32 20.70 6.20
CA CYS A 248 11.24 21.80 5.99
C CYS A 248 11.85 22.20 7.33
N VAL A 249 13.17 22.04 7.45
CA VAL A 249 13.90 22.17 8.72
C VAL A 249 15.07 23.15 8.57
N PRO A 250 15.51 23.84 9.66
CA PRO A 250 16.72 24.69 9.62
C PRO A 250 17.97 23.88 9.22
N ASP A 251 18.90 24.51 8.52
CA ASP A 251 20.11 23.87 8.01
C ASP A 251 21.00 23.28 9.11
N ASP A 252 21.05 23.90 10.26
CA ASP A 252 21.81 23.47 11.42
C ASP A 252 21.18 22.32 12.21
N GLU A 253 19.88 22.01 11.95
CA GLU A 253 19.15 20.93 12.61
C GLU A 253 18.95 19.68 11.72
N VAL A 254 19.43 19.67 10.47
CA VAL A 254 19.10 18.63 9.47
C VAL A 254 19.35 17.21 9.99
N PHE A 255 20.50 16.97 10.61
CA PHE A 255 20.85 15.63 11.11
C PHE A 255 19.92 15.16 12.22
N GLU A 256 19.67 16.02 13.21
CA GLU A 256 18.75 15.72 14.33
C GLU A 256 17.32 15.55 13.84
N ALA A 257 16.90 16.44 12.94
CA ALA A 257 15.56 16.40 12.36
C ALA A 257 15.32 15.13 11.56
N GLN A 258 16.28 14.68 10.74
CA GLN A 258 16.17 13.45 9.98
C GLN A 258 16.03 12.23 10.89
N GLN A 259 16.84 12.13 11.94
CA GLN A 259 16.72 11.05 12.94
C GLN A 259 15.36 11.07 13.65
N TYR A 260 14.86 12.25 14.01
CA TYR A 260 13.56 12.40 14.65
C TYR A 260 12.43 11.97 13.70
N VAL A 261 12.46 12.43 12.46
CA VAL A 261 11.46 12.09 11.43
C VAL A 261 11.47 10.57 11.19
N GLU A 262 12.64 9.94 11.04
CA GLU A 262 12.75 8.49 10.89
C GLU A 262 12.20 7.74 12.11
N THR A 263 12.46 8.22 13.31
CA THR A 263 11.92 7.64 14.54
C THR A 263 10.40 7.69 14.55
N CYS A 264 9.82 8.84 14.16
CA CYS A 264 8.38 8.99 14.03
C CYS A 264 7.80 8.09 12.93
N MET A 265 8.47 7.97 11.78
CA MET A 265 8.03 7.13 10.64
C MET A 265 8.15 5.62 10.91
N ARG A 266 8.99 5.21 11.85
CA ARG A 266 9.08 3.82 12.33
C ARG A 266 8.18 3.54 13.53
N TRP A 267 7.57 4.57 14.12
CA TRP A 267 6.65 4.39 15.23
C TRP A 267 5.37 3.70 14.77
N CYS A 268 4.95 2.71 15.57
CA CYS A 268 3.74 1.92 15.32
C CYS A 268 2.66 2.33 16.32
N PRO A 269 1.44 2.67 15.86
CA PRO A 269 0.30 2.92 16.75
C PRO A 269 -0.06 1.69 17.59
N ASP A 270 -0.58 1.89 18.82
CA ASP A 270 -0.96 0.79 19.72
C ASP A 270 -1.99 -0.16 19.08
N TRP A 271 -2.93 0.36 18.29
CA TRP A 271 -3.91 -0.45 17.57
C TRP A 271 -3.30 -1.31 16.44
N ALA A 272 -2.06 -1.04 16.04
CA ALA A 272 -1.34 -1.77 14.98
C ALA A 272 -0.21 -2.65 15.55
N GLU A 273 -0.33 -3.10 16.80
CA GLU A 273 0.70 -3.92 17.45
C GLU A 273 1.13 -5.11 16.57
N GLY A 274 2.44 -5.28 16.45
CA GLY A 274 3.06 -6.33 15.65
C GLY A 274 3.14 -6.04 14.15
N LEU A 275 2.67 -4.87 13.67
CA LEU A 275 2.89 -4.43 12.28
C LEU A 275 4.34 -3.96 12.11
N PRO A 276 5.14 -4.61 11.25
CA PRO A 276 6.51 -4.18 10.98
C PRO A 276 6.51 -2.93 10.10
N ILE A 277 6.80 -1.77 10.68
CA ILE A 277 6.91 -0.50 9.95
C ILE A 277 8.39 -0.15 9.75
N ASN A 278 8.72 0.39 8.59
CA ASN A 278 10.04 0.91 8.28
C ASN A 278 9.92 2.12 7.33
N CYS A 279 10.98 2.91 7.24
CA CYS A 279 11.04 4.05 6.34
C CYS A 279 12.44 4.21 5.74
N GLU A 280 12.50 4.88 4.61
CA GLU A 280 13.69 5.41 3.98
C GLU A 280 13.58 6.93 3.99
N SER A 281 14.69 7.66 4.17
CA SER A 281 14.68 9.11 4.19
C SER A 281 15.90 9.70 3.50
N GLY A 282 15.73 10.90 2.96
CA GLY A 282 16.80 11.70 2.38
C GLY A 282 16.60 13.18 2.69
N ALA A 283 17.69 13.93 2.62
CA ALA A 283 17.68 15.38 2.82
C ALA A 283 18.30 16.10 1.64
N GLY A 284 17.75 17.27 1.27
CA GLY A 284 18.25 18.04 0.13
C GLY A 284 17.71 19.45 0.08
N LYS A 285 18.36 20.31 -0.71
CA LYS A 285 17.89 21.68 -0.94
C LYS A 285 16.67 21.76 -1.85
N SER A 286 16.38 20.69 -2.59
CA SER A 286 15.14 20.52 -3.33
C SER A 286 14.54 19.15 -3.06
N TYR A 287 13.23 18.99 -3.32
CA TYR A 287 12.53 17.71 -3.17
C TYR A 287 13.14 16.62 -4.07
N GLY A 288 13.64 16.99 -5.25
CA GLY A 288 14.31 16.04 -6.15
C GLY A 288 15.72 15.62 -5.72
N ASP A 289 16.29 16.25 -4.71
CA ASP A 289 17.62 15.93 -4.15
C ASP A 289 17.51 15.14 -2.82
N CYS A 290 16.30 14.87 -2.34
CA CYS A 290 16.04 14.06 -1.14
C CYS A 290 16.11 12.53 -1.38
N GLU A 291 16.40 12.09 -2.63
CA GLU A 291 16.49 10.66 -3.02
C GLU A 291 17.90 10.09 -2.78
#